data_08cd33bd15382f5363380881318bd780
#
_entry.id   08cd33bd15382f5363380881318bd780
#
_cell.length_a   1.000
_cell.length_b   1.000
_cell.length_c   1.000
_cell.angle_alpha   90.00
_cell.angle_beta   90.00
_cell.angle_gamma   90.00
#
_symmetry.space_group_name_H-M   'P 1'
#
loop_
_entity.id
_entity.type
_entity.pdbx_description
1 polymer ?
#
loop_
_entity_poly.entity_id
_entity_poly.type
_entity_poly.pdbx_seq_one_letter_code
_entity_poly.pdbx_strand_id
1 'polypeptide(L)'
;MNFKLVVTYVIGLMILTATAVSAGAWTIMDVDRRSNTISVGEEQTVNENKTLVVTEEEPDNVTHKETHKVTHRVTAEVRPMVNMPTHGFYRGYNDMGKAVPYAASAHLKYSFSLSAENKLGMLYPTAYQGIGIAAHTFFNKDLVGSPVIMYLFQGSRLADLGQKVSLDYEWNLGASYGWKVNEVVGSRWNIYINVGLPFTWHANPKCDISFGLEYTHFSNGDTTFPNGGANTVGVRLGVTWKSSQNGSAISSHDESNGWESMNYDMEEKAPGRLLVQGEPELKKQRPAERMSYDIFVYGAWRADRYIHEGKLQIINEPHAVAGMTFNPLYKLNRYFSVGPGLDIMLDRSADLNKEIATLPLTQQTACGVSAKAELTMPYFSINLGAGYNVLTKANDLKGFYTTYNLKAFVSQKLFITMGYRLGSVNYAHNLMFGVGIRL
;
A
#
# COMPACT_ATOMS: atom_id res chain seq x y z
N MET A 1 -14.15 22.63 -7.58
CA MET A 1 -12.77 22.57 -7.03
C MET A 1 -11.88 22.01 -8.13
N ASN A 2 -10.81 22.72 -8.47
CA ASN A 2 -10.04 22.44 -9.70
C ASN A 2 -9.31 21.09 -9.57
N PHE A 3 -9.55 20.15 -10.49
CA PHE A 3 -8.95 18.80 -10.52
C PHE A 3 -7.40 18.84 -10.46
N LYS A 4 -6.77 19.91 -10.99
CA LYS A 4 -5.34 20.19 -10.81
C LYS A 4 -4.93 20.22 -9.34
N LEU A 5 -5.80 20.74 -8.47
CA LEU A 5 -5.53 20.82 -7.03
C LEU A 5 -5.46 19.40 -6.39
N VAL A 6 -6.36 18.51 -6.78
CA VAL A 6 -6.42 17.13 -6.27
C VAL A 6 -5.18 16.34 -6.67
N VAL A 7 -4.77 16.47 -7.92
CA VAL A 7 -3.55 15.83 -8.44
C VAL A 7 -2.32 16.37 -7.76
N THR A 8 -2.26 17.70 -7.57
CA THR A 8 -1.16 18.32 -6.81
C THR A 8 -1.14 17.81 -5.36
N TYR A 9 -2.31 17.61 -4.73
CA TYR A 9 -2.39 17.01 -3.39
C TYR A 9 -2.01 15.52 -3.39
N VAL A 10 -2.44 14.72 -4.36
CA VAL A 10 -2.07 13.29 -4.46
C VAL A 10 -0.59 13.13 -4.77
N ILE A 11 -0.05 13.91 -5.72
CA ILE A 11 1.38 13.93 -6.03
C ILE A 11 2.18 14.50 -4.86
N GLY A 12 1.72 15.59 -4.25
CA GLY A 12 2.31 16.16 -3.04
C GLY A 12 2.27 15.18 -1.88
N LEU A 13 1.18 14.43 -1.71
CA LEU A 13 1.04 13.38 -0.70
C LEU A 13 1.96 12.19 -0.99
N MET A 14 2.07 11.77 -2.25
CA MET A 14 3.01 10.73 -2.69
C MET A 14 4.47 11.16 -2.48
N ILE A 15 4.81 12.42 -2.78
CA ILE A 15 6.15 12.99 -2.53
C ILE A 15 6.38 13.17 -1.02
N LEU A 16 5.38 13.63 -0.27
CA LEU A 16 5.46 13.77 1.19
C LEU A 16 5.60 12.41 1.89
N THR A 17 4.92 11.36 1.40
CA THR A 17 5.09 9.99 1.93
C THR A 17 6.46 9.43 1.58
N ALA A 18 6.98 9.67 0.37
CA ALA A 18 8.33 9.25 0.00
C ALA A 18 9.41 10.01 0.80
N THR A 19 9.23 11.31 1.03
CA THR A 19 10.14 12.12 1.86
C THR A 19 9.95 11.89 3.36
N ALA A 20 8.73 11.68 3.84
CA ALA A 20 8.45 11.35 5.24
C ALA A 20 8.93 9.94 5.60
N VAL A 21 8.86 8.98 4.69
CA VAL A 21 9.46 7.64 4.85
C VAL A 21 10.99 7.75 4.98
N SER A 22 11.63 8.62 4.20
CA SER A 22 13.07 8.90 4.36
C SER A 22 13.38 9.69 5.64
N ALA A 23 12.59 10.73 5.98
CA ALA A 23 12.75 11.54 7.17
C ALA A 23 12.30 10.81 8.45
N GLY A 24 11.24 10.00 8.40
CA GLY A 24 10.79 9.18 9.52
C GLY A 24 11.78 8.11 9.92
N ALA A 25 12.57 7.59 8.97
CA ALA A 25 13.70 6.72 9.28
C ALA A 25 14.78 7.45 10.12
N TRP A 26 14.93 8.76 9.97
CA TRP A 26 15.85 9.59 10.76
C TRP A 26 15.28 9.96 12.13
N THR A 27 13.98 10.21 12.24
CA THR A 27 13.34 10.64 13.50
C THR A 27 13.12 9.50 14.50
N ILE A 28 12.96 8.26 14.02
CA ILE A 28 12.84 7.07 14.87
C ILE A 28 14.14 6.76 15.63
N MET A 29 15.29 7.24 15.13
CA MET A 29 16.58 7.07 15.80
C MET A 29 16.83 8.05 16.94
N ASP A 30 16.21 9.25 16.94
CA ASP A 30 16.47 10.29 17.94
C ASP A 30 15.62 10.17 19.21
N VAL A 31 14.50 9.43 19.16
CA VAL A 31 13.59 9.31 20.31
C VAL A 31 14.03 8.23 21.31
N ASP A 32 14.76 7.21 20.85
CA ASP A 32 15.21 6.12 21.74
C ASP A 32 16.45 6.50 22.60
N ARG A 33 17.07 7.66 22.35
CA ARG A 33 18.24 8.12 23.11
C ARG A 33 17.90 8.95 24.35
N ARG A 34 16.64 9.34 24.59
CA ARG A 34 16.26 10.22 25.71
C ARG A 34 15.60 9.55 26.89
N SER A 35 15.40 8.24 26.89
CA SER A 35 14.69 7.56 27.98
C SER A 35 15.53 6.75 28.98
N ASN A 36 16.87 6.83 28.92
CA ASN A 36 17.72 6.10 29.87
C ASN A 36 18.70 7.04 30.59
N THR A 37 18.20 7.94 31.42
CA THR A 37 18.98 8.52 32.51
C THR A 37 18.04 9.08 33.58
N ILE A 38 17.53 8.25 34.46
CA ILE A 38 17.21 8.62 35.84
C ILE A 38 17.41 7.33 36.67
N SER A 39 18.53 7.22 37.36
CA SER A 39 18.65 6.45 38.58
C SER A 39 19.35 7.31 39.61
N VAL A 40 18.61 7.53 40.67
CA VAL A 40 18.93 8.27 41.87
C VAL A 40 20.06 7.58 42.61
N GLY A 41 21.06 8.37 43.01
CA GLY A 41 22.13 7.92 43.87
C GLY A 41 21.71 7.83 45.33
N GLU A 42 22.20 6.85 46.04
CA GLU A 42 22.32 6.82 47.48
C GLU A 42 23.78 7.02 47.91
N GLU A 43 23.94 7.91 48.86
CA GLU A 43 25.17 8.22 49.54
C GLU A 43 25.71 7.02 50.35
N GLN A 44 27.00 6.70 50.24
CA GLN A 44 27.76 6.16 51.36
C GLN A 44 29.18 6.70 51.36
N THR A 45 29.49 7.44 52.40
CA THR A 45 30.80 7.83 52.87
C THR A 45 31.62 6.62 53.29
N VAL A 46 32.92 6.53 52.97
CA VAL A 46 34.02 6.21 53.86
C VAL A 46 35.40 6.37 53.16
N ASN A 47 36.25 6.95 53.88
CA ASN A 47 37.65 7.33 53.85
C ASN A 47 38.72 6.39 53.21
N GLU A 48 39.79 7.06 52.84
CA GLU A 48 41.22 6.74 52.88
C GLU A 48 42.00 6.51 51.58
N ASN A 49 42.82 7.51 51.35
CA ASN A 49 44.14 7.52 50.71
C ASN A 49 44.64 6.31 49.92
N LYS A 50 44.70 6.49 48.58
CA LYS A 50 45.79 6.02 47.75
C LYS A 50 45.86 6.85 46.48
N THR A 51 46.98 7.57 46.33
CA THR A 51 47.35 8.30 45.11
C THR A 51 47.55 7.28 43.98
N LEU A 52 46.61 7.21 43.06
CA LEU A 52 46.80 6.56 41.77
C LEU A 52 46.76 7.65 40.71
N VAL A 53 47.91 7.79 40.02
CA VAL A 53 48.02 8.61 38.80
C VAL A 53 47.15 7.91 37.76
N VAL A 54 45.97 8.47 37.52
CA VAL A 54 45.14 8.11 36.41
C VAL A 54 45.53 9.06 35.28
N THR A 55 46.19 8.54 34.27
CA THR A 55 46.22 9.19 32.94
C THR A 55 44.81 9.21 32.41
N GLU A 56 44.23 10.41 32.32
CA GLU A 56 42.98 10.63 31.60
C GLU A 56 43.25 10.35 30.11
N GLU A 57 42.90 9.13 29.66
CA GLU A 57 42.58 8.89 28.26
C GLU A 57 41.21 9.56 28.00
N GLU A 58 41.19 10.63 27.23
CA GLU A 58 39.96 11.18 26.67
C GLU A 58 39.19 10.04 26.01
N PRO A 59 37.87 9.88 26.30
CA PRO A 59 37.06 8.91 25.57
C PRO A 59 36.97 9.43 24.13
N ASP A 60 37.62 8.74 23.21
CA ASP A 60 37.38 8.87 21.78
C ASP A 60 35.88 8.78 21.54
N ASN A 61 35.31 9.94 21.29
CA ASN A 61 33.90 10.11 20.95
C ASN A 61 33.69 9.63 19.51
N VAL A 62 33.95 8.33 19.30
CA VAL A 62 33.58 7.63 18.07
C VAL A 62 32.06 7.56 18.05
N THR A 63 31.43 8.57 17.55
CA THR A 63 30.05 8.52 17.09
C THR A 63 30.00 7.45 15.98
N HIS A 64 29.75 6.20 16.36
CA HIS A 64 29.37 5.16 15.41
C HIS A 64 28.06 5.63 14.74
N LYS A 65 28.22 6.29 13.61
CA LYS A 65 27.14 6.56 12.69
C LYS A 65 26.74 5.19 12.14
N GLU A 66 25.75 4.54 12.75
CA GLU A 66 25.18 3.30 12.23
C GLU A 66 24.64 3.58 10.84
N THR A 67 25.42 3.30 9.82
CA THR A 67 24.99 3.35 8.42
C THR A 67 24.11 2.13 8.18
N HIS A 68 22.79 2.29 8.34
CA HIS A 68 21.86 1.23 7.99
C HIS A 68 22.02 0.91 6.51
N LYS A 69 22.53 -0.27 6.23
CA LYS A 69 22.70 -0.78 4.87
C LYS A 69 21.32 -0.95 4.23
N VAL A 70 21.07 -0.27 3.13
CA VAL A 70 19.85 -0.37 2.33
C VAL A 70 20.24 -0.93 0.97
N THR A 71 19.52 -1.94 0.49
CA THR A 71 19.70 -2.43 -0.87
C THR A 71 18.79 -1.67 -1.81
N HIS A 72 19.37 -0.92 -2.73
CA HIS A 72 18.64 -0.22 -3.77
C HIS A 72 18.44 -1.12 -5.00
N ARG A 73 17.30 -0.96 -5.67
CA ARG A 73 16.92 -1.76 -6.84
C ARG A 73 16.35 -0.84 -7.91
N VAL A 74 16.75 -1.08 -9.15
CA VAL A 74 16.15 -0.48 -10.33
C VAL A 74 15.63 -1.61 -11.20
N THR A 75 14.35 -1.52 -11.60
CA THR A 75 13.69 -2.58 -12.37
C THR A 75 13.11 -2.00 -13.64
N ALA A 76 13.38 -2.64 -14.76
CA ALA A 76 12.70 -2.41 -16.03
C ALA A 76 11.79 -3.61 -16.34
N GLU A 77 10.53 -3.34 -16.70
CA GLU A 77 9.52 -4.37 -16.97
C GLU A 77 8.73 -4.05 -18.23
N VAL A 78 8.30 -5.10 -18.92
CA VAL A 78 7.27 -5.04 -19.95
C VAL A 78 6.14 -5.99 -19.58
N ARG A 79 4.89 -5.57 -19.87
CA ARG A 79 3.69 -6.31 -19.50
C ARG A 79 2.73 -6.38 -20.70
N PRO A 80 2.81 -7.43 -21.53
CA PRO A 80 1.77 -7.72 -22.51
C PRO A 80 0.51 -8.26 -21.80
N MET A 81 -0.66 -7.76 -22.18
CA MET A 81 -1.92 -8.01 -21.49
C MET A 81 -3.07 -8.20 -22.46
N VAL A 82 -4.08 -8.94 -22.00
CA VAL A 82 -5.39 -9.03 -22.63
C VAL A 82 -6.34 -8.09 -21.86
N ASN A 83 -7.06 -7.25 -22.58
CA ASN A 83 -8.09 -6.40 -22.01
C ASN A 83 -9.36 -7.23 -21.81
N MET A 84 -9.84 -7.29 -20.59
CA MET A 84 -11.06 -8.04 -20.25
C MET A 84 -12.28 -7.30 -20.80
N PRO A 85 -13.14 -7.95 -21.59
CA PRO A 85 -14.29 -7.30 -22.22
C PRO A 85 -15.45 -7.10 -21.24
N THR A 86 -15.21 -6.41 -20.14
CA THR A 86 -16.19 -6.15 -19.06
C THR A 86 -17.31 -5.21 -19.48
N HIS A 87 -17.12 -4.45 -20.56
CA HIS A 87 -18.13 -3.57 -21.14
C HIS A 87 -18.21 -3.78 -22.66
N GLY A 88 -19.40 -3.54 -23.25
CA GLY A 88 -19.65 -3.65 -24.69
C GLY A 88 -18.70 -2.80 -25.54
N PHE A 89 -18.30 -1.64 -25.05
CA PHE A 89 -17.32 -0.76 -25.67
C PHE A 89 -16.03 -1.50 -26.07
N TYR A 90 -15.46 -2.30 -25.19
CA TYR A 90 -14.23 -3.05 -25.47
C TYR A 90 -14.44 -4.22 -26.45
N ARG A 91 -15.70 -4.65 -26.64
CA ARG A 91 -16.11 -5.67 -27.63
C ARG A 91 -16.34 -5.11 -29.02
N GLY A 92 -16.25 -3.78 -29.18
CA GLY A 92 -16.49 -3.12 -30.47
C GLY A 92 -17.84 -2.40 -30.58
N TYR A 93 -18.67 -2.42 -29.52
CA TYR A 93 -19.87 -1.59 -29.44
C TYR A 93 -19.47 -0.16 -29.01
N ASN A 94 -18.80 0.55 -29.92
CA ASN A 94 -18.30 1.92 -29.74
C ASN A 94 -18.40 2.65 -31.09
N ASP A 95 -18.19 3.96 -31.09
CA ASP A 95 -18.32 4.84 -32.26
C ASP A 95 -17.45 4.40 -33.48
N MET A 96 -16.37 3.67 -33.24
CA MET A 96 -15.48 3.19 -34.29
C MET A 96 -15.76 1.76 -34.74
N GLY A 97 -16.65 1.02 -34.08
CA GLY A 97 -16.94 -0.39 -34.36
C GLY A 97 -15.73 -1.32 -34.15
N LYS A 98 -14.73 -0.90 -33.36
CA LYS A 98 -13.46 -1.63 -33.17
C LYS A 98 -13.33 -2.18 -31.78
N ALA A 99 -13.07 -3.50 -31.67
CA ALA A 99 -12.72 -4.12 -30.41
C ALA A 99 -11.35 -3.68 -29.91
N VAL A 100 -11.16 -3.71 -28.58
CA VAL A 100 -9.91 -3.36 -27.90
C VAL A 100 -9.47 -4.56 -27.03
N PRO A 101 -8.98 -5.64 -27.65
CA PRO A 101 -8.72 -6.90 -26.94
C PRO A 101 -7.35 -6.93 -26.22
N TYR A 102 -6.41 -6.08 -26.59
CA TYR A 102 -5.04 -6.14 -26.10
C TYR A 102 -4.61 -4.82 -25.46
N ALA A 103 -3.67 -4.94 -24.53
CA ALA A 103 -2.96 -3.82 -23.91
C ALA A 103 -1.50 -4.21 -23.68
N ALA A 104 -0.66 -3.22 -23.51
CA ALA A 104 0.72 -3.43 -23.08
C ALA A 104 1.18 -2.24 -22.24
N SER A 105 2.17 -2.49 -21.36
CA SER A 105 2.83 -1.41 -20.62
C SER A 105 4.32 -1.66 -20.48
N ALA A 106 5.07 -0.55 -20.37
CA ALA A 106 6.49 -0.56 -20.04
C ALA A 106 6.70 0.22 -18.75
N HIS A 107 7.43 -0.34 -17.80
CA HIS A 107 7.60 0.20 -16.46
C HIS A 107 9.07 0.43 -16.15
N LEU A 108 9.35 1.52 -15.45
CA LEU A 108 10.60 1.77 -14.75
C LEU A 108 10.30 1.97 -13.28
N LYS A 109 11.00 1.20 -12.42
CA LYS A 109 10.73 1.15 -10.98
C LYS A 109 12.02 1.37 -10.20
N TYR A 110 11.91 2.13 -9.12
CA TYR A 110 12.94 2.21 -8.10
C TYR A 110 12.38 1.69 -6.80
N SER A 111 13.13 0.80 -6.13
CA SER A 111 12.77 0.29 -4.82
C SER A 111 13.98 0.10 -3.92
N PHE A 112 13.68 -0.07 -2.65
CA PHE A 112 14.67 -0.40 -1.64
C PHE A 112 14.18 -1.51 -0.70
N SER A 113 15.14 -2.25 -0.15
CA SER A 113 14.93 -3.22 0.92
C SER A 113 15.78 -2.84 2.12
N LEU A 114 15.24 -3.02 3.32
CA LEU A 114 15.96 -2.76 4.56
C LEU A 114 16.89 -3.93 4.87
N SER A 115 18.06 -3.66 5.45
CA SER A 115 18.97 -4.71 5.89
C SER A 115 18.46 -5.41 7.15
N ALA A 116 18.99 -6.63 7.42
CA ALA A 116 18.68 -7.38 8.63
C ALA A 116 19.17 -6.69 9.94
N GLU A 117 20.03 -5.68 9.84
CA GLU A 117 20.46 -4.85 10.97
C GLU A 117 19.34 -3.87 11.42
N ASN A 118 18.39 -3.58 10.55
CA ASN A 118 17.22 -2.78 10.87
C ASN A 118 16.09 -3.66 11.42
N LYS A 119 15.44 -3.23 12.51
CA LYS A 119 14.32 -3.98 13.13
C LYS A 119 13.22 -4.36 12.13
N LEU A 120 12.84 -3.46 11.23
CA LEU A 120 11.86 -3.76 10.19
C LEU A 120 12.41 -4.72 9.12
N GLY A 121 13.69 -4.57 8.73
CA GLY A 121 14.36 -5.48 7.82
C GLY A 121 14.49 -6.89 8.40
N MET A 122 14.77 -7.01 9.68
CA MET A 122 14.78 -8.29 10.38
C MET A 122 13.39 -8.95 10.45
N LEU A 123 12.35 -8.15 10.69
CA LEU A 123 10.96 -8.64 10.72
C LEU A 123 10.43 -8.99 9.31
N TYR A 124 10.88 -8.30 8.28
CA TYR A 124 10.40 -8.44 6.89
C TYR A 124 11.58 -8.54 5.90
N PRO A 125 12.39 -9.60 5.98
CA PRO A 125 13.70 -9.66 5.31
C PRO A 125 13.63 -9.67 3.79
N THR A 126 12.50 -10.07 3.22
CA THR A 126 12.30 -10.15 1.76
C THR A 126 11.46 -9.00 1.19
N ALA A 127 10.96 -8.11 2.06
CA ALA A 127 10.13 -7.01 1.63
C ALA A 127 10.94 -5.93 0.90
N TYR A 128 10.35 -5.40 -0.17
CA TYR A 128 10.84 -4.25 -0.90
C TYR A 128 9.69 -3.31 -1.24
N GLN A 129 9.96 -2.02 -1.25
CA GLN A 129 8.98 -0.99 -1.55
C GLN A 129 9.61 0.13 -2.36
N GLY A 130 8.78 0.84 -3.12
CA GLY A 130 9.29 1.90 -3.97
C GLY A 130 8.25 2.63 -4.79
N ILE A 131 8.74 3.34 -5.80
CA ILE A 131 7.94 4.11 -6.75
C ILE A 131 8.19 3.61 -8.16
N GLY A 132 7.17 3.70 -9.00
CA GLY A 132 7.26 3.33 -10.41
C GLY A 132 6.55 4.32 -11.31
N ILE A 133 7.03 4.39 -12.55
CA ILE A 133 6.37 5.06 -13.65
C ILE A 133 6.17 4.06 -14.79
N ALA A 134 5.08 4.24 -15.55
CA ALA A 134 4.83 3.40 -16.71
C ALA A 134 4.14 4.15 -17.83
N ALA A 135 4.41 3.72 -19.06
CA ALA A 135 3.62 4.04 -20.25
C ALA A 135 2.72 2.83 -20.55
N HIS A 136 1.43 3.09 -20.79
CA HIS A 136 0.45 2.07 -21.08
C HIS A 136 -0.26 2.36 -22.40
N THR A 137 -0.57 1.32 -23.17
CA THR A 137 -1.30 1.42 -24.42
C THR A 137 -2.33 0.32 -24.55
N PHE A 138 -3.48 0.65 -25.13
CA PHE A 138 -4.51 -0.27 -25.56
C PHE A 138 -4.48 -0.49 -27.10
N PHE A 139 -3.42 -0.05 -27.75
CA PHE A 139 -3.24 -0.08 -29.21
C PHE A 139 -4.34 0.64 -30.00
N ASN A 140 -5.15 1.44 -29.31
CA ASN A 140 -6.18 2.27 -29.91
C ASN A 140 -6.27 3.63 -29.15
N LYS A 141 -5.38 4.54 -29.55
CA LYS A 141 -5.26 5.86 -28.90
C LYS A 141 -6.52 6.72 -29.06
N ASP A 142 -7.21 6.58 -30.16
CA ASP A 142 -8.38 7.42 -30.47
C ASP A 142 -9.61 6.99 -29.68
N LEU A 143 -9.70 5.73 -29.29
CA LEU A 143 -10.79 5.21 -28.44
C LEU A 143 -10.49 5.33 -26.94
N VAL A 144 -9.28 4.94 -26.51
CA VAL A 144 -8.98 4.75 -25.09
C VAL A 144 -7.93 5.74 -24.57
N GLY A 145 -7.06 6.23 -25.45
CA GLY A 145 -5.89 7.02 -25.08
C GLY A 145 -4.63 6.18 -24.89
N SER A 146 -3.59 6.83 -24.37
CA SER A 146 -2.30 6.18 -24.04
C SER A 146 -1.84 6.73 -22.69
N PRO A 147 -2.35 6.18 -21.57
CA PRO A 147 -2.08 6.72 -20.26
C PRO A 147 -0.65 6.49 -19.79
N VAL A 148 -0.14 7.49 -19.06
CA VAL A 148 1.06 7.40 -18.25
C VAL A 148 0.64 7.14 -16.80
N ILE A 149 1.37 6.28 -16.10
CA ILE A 149 1.05 5.83 -14.75
C ILE A 149 2.20 6.22 -13.82
N MET A 150 1.85 6.71 -12.63
CA MET A 150 2.76 6.87 -11.50
C MET A 150 2.18 6.13 -10.31
N TYR A 151 3.00 5.33 -9.61
CA TYR A 151 2.49 4.45 -8.55
C TYR A 151 3.52 4.18 -7.46
N LEU A 152 3.02 3.88 -6.27
CA LEU A 152 3.73 3.21 -5.18
C LEU A 152 3.58 1.71 -5.36
N PHE A 153 4.58 0.96 -4.95
CA PHE A 153 4.50 -0.49 -4.95
C PHE A 153 5.25 -1.11 -3.78
N GLN A 154 4.83 -2.30 -3.43
CA GLN A 154 5.49 -3.14 -2.46
C GLN A 154 5.35 -4.60 -2.86
N GLY A 155 6.39 -5.36 -2.62
CA GLY A 155 6.39 -6.79 -2.78
C GLY A 155 7.18 -7.50 -1.69
N SER A 156 6.97 -8.79 -1.61
CA SER A 156 7.74 -9.67 -0.73
C SER A 156 7.65 -11.10 -1.23
N ARG A 157 8.58 -11.93 -0.78
CA ARG A 157 8.61 -13.34 -1.08
C ARG A 157 7.47 -14.08 -0.38
N LEU A 158 6.79 -14.95 -1.12
CA LEU A 158 5.79 -15.89 -0.63
C LEU A 158 6.40 -17.26 -0.33
N ALA A 159 7.27 -17.73 -1.24
CA ALA A 159 7.90 -19.04 -1.13
C ALA A 159 9.23 -19.10 -1.87
N ASP A 160 10.16 -19.87 -1.37
CA ASP A 160 11.36 -20.29 -2.11
C ASP A 160 11.03 -21.58 -2.87
N LEU A 161 11.25 -21.56 -4.19
CA LEU A 161 11.03 -22.69 -5.09
C LEU A 161 12.32 -23.45 -5.42
N GLY A 162 13.38 -23.13 -4.71
CA GLY A 162 14.72 -23.69 -4.86
C GLY A 162 15.78 -22.67 -4.47
N GLN A 163 17.05 -22.99 -4.73
CA GLN A 163 18.16 -22.11 -4.31
C GLN A 163 18.20 -20.76 -5.03
N LYS A 164 17.65 -20.68 -6.26
CA LYS A 164 17.75 -19.49 -7.12
C LYS A 164 16.41 -18.95 -7.60
N VAL A 165 15.30 -19.54 -7.21
CA VAL A 165 13.97 -19.12 -7.68
C VAL A 165 13.06 -18.91 -6.49
N SER A 166 12.37 -17.76 -6.48
CA SER A 166 11.31 -17.46 -5.52
C SER A 166 9.99 -17.19 -6.24
N LEU A 167 8.90 -17.44 -5.52
CA LEU A 167 7.57 -16.92 -5.83
C LEU A 167 7.35 -15.71 -4.93
N ASP A 168 7.08 -14.57 -5.53
CA ASP A 168 6.84 -13.33 -4.84
C ASP A 168 5.39 -12.85 -5.07
N TYR A 169 4.92 -11.87 -4.31
CA TYR A 169 3.77 -11.06 -4.66
C TYR A 169 4.21 -9.60 -4.77
N GLU A 170 3.49 -8.85 -5.55
CA GLU A 170 3.65 -7.40 -5.64
C GLU A 170 2.29 -6.76 -5.88
N TRP A 171 2.01 -5.67 -5.17
CA TRP A 171 0.89 -4.79 -5.44
C TRP A 171 1.38 -3.39 -5.77
N ASN A 172 0.66 -2.73 -6.67
CA ASN A 172 0.92 -1.36 -7.08
C ASN A 172 -0.37 -0.54 -6.93
N LEU A 173 -0.22 0.69 -6.44
CA LEU A 173 -1.32 1.63 -6.30
C LEU A 173 -0.87 3.01 -6.73
N GLY A 174 -1.63 3.64 -7.60
CA GLY A 174 -1.25 4.95 -8.14
C GLY A 174 -2.32 5.64 -8.96
N ALA A 175 -1.89 6.57 -9.76
CA ALA A 175 -2.73 7.33 -10.67
C ALA A 175 -2.23 7.21 -12.11
N SER A 176 -3.16 7.24 -13.05
CA SER A 176 -2.88 7.26 -14.48
C SER A 176 -3.54 8.46 -15.14
N TYR A 177 -2.86 9.05 -16.10
CA TYR A 177 -3.32 10.22 -16.85
C TYR A 177 -3.11 10.04 -18.35
N GLY A 178 -4.02 10.57 -19.16
CA GLY A 178 -3.95 10.53 -20.62
C GLY A 178 -5.02 9.63 -21.26
N TRP A 179 -6.04 9.28 -20.48
CA TRP A 179 -7.20 8.57 -20.97
C TRP A 179 -8.04 9.44 -21.93
N LYS A 180 -8.59 8.82 -22.93
CA LYS A 180 -9.64 9.42 -23.76
C LYS A 180 -10.98 9.28 -23.04
N VAL A 181 -11.65 10.39 -22.77
CA VAL A 181 -13.03 10.36 -22.26
C VAL A 181 -13.94 9.76 -23.33
N ASN A 182 -14.72 8.76 -22.94
CA ASN A 182 -15.59 7.98 -23.82
C ASN A 182 -16.78 7.41 -23.03
N GLU A 183 -17.54 6.49 -23.62
CA GLU A 183 -18.75 5.90 -23.03
C GLU A 183 -18.46 5.02 -21.78
N VAL A 184 -17.21 4.74 -21.47
CA VAL A 184 -16.80 3.87 -20.35
C VAL A 184 -15.91 4.60 -19.37
N VAL A 185 -15.09 5.53 -19.85
CA VAL A 185 -14.12 6.27 -19.06
C VAL A 185 -14.49 7.74 -19.06
N GLY A 186 -15.08 8.23 -17.97
CA GLY A 186 -15.53 9.61 -17.81
C GLY A 186 -14.44 10.62 -17.44
N SER A 187 -13.21 10.19 -17.21
CA SER A 187 -12.12 11.04 -16.74
C SER A 187 -10.82 10.77 -17.47
N ARG A 188 -10.02 11.82 -17.69
CA ARG A 188 -8.63 11.69 -18.15
C ARG A 188 -7.69 11.14 -17.07
N TRP A 189 -8.10 11.15 -15.81
CA TRP A 189 -7.42 10.63 -14.68
C TRP A 189 -8.15 9.41 -14.15
N ASN A 190 -7.40 8.33 -13.90
CA ASN A 190 -7.94 7.15 -13.26
C ASN A 190 -6.96 6.64 -12.21
N ILE A 191 -7.48 6.00 -11.19
CA ILE A 191 -6.70 5.23 -10.23
C ILE A 191 -6.15 4.01 -10.97
N TYR A 192 -4.94 3.64 -10.63
CA TYR A 192 -4.26 2.45 -11.09
C TYR A 192 -4.06 1.51 -9.92
N ILE A 193 -4.59 0.31 -10.02
CA ILE A 193 -4.40 -0.79 -9.08
C ILE A 193 -3.85 -1.98 -9.86
N ASN A 194 -2.77 -2.58 -9.37
CA ASN A 194 -2.23 -3.79 -9.96
C ASN A 194 -1.81 -4.76 -8.86
N VAL A 195 -2.01 -6.05 -9.12
CA VAL A 195 -1.55 -7.15 -8.28
C VAL A 195 -0.89 -8.18 -9.16
N GLY A 196 0.27 -8.65 -8.76
CA GLY A 196 1.04 -9.63 -9.50
C GLY A 196 1.65 -10.72 -8.63
N LEU A 197 1.91 -11.87 -9.25
CA LEU A 197 2.60 -13.01 -8.68
C LEU A 197 3.82 -13.35 -9.54
N PRO A 198 4.95 -12.64 -9.36
CA PRO A 198 6.15 -12.93 -10.10
C PRO A 198 6.93 -14.13 -9.54
N PHE A 199 7.41 -14.98 -10.43
CA PHE A 199 8.52 -15.88 -10.21
C PHE A 199 9.80 -15.11 -10.45
N THR A 200 10.69 -15.05 -9.49
CA THR A 200 11.95 -14.31 -9.57
C THR A 200 13.12 -15.28 -9.59
N TRP A 201 13.87 -15.25 -10.68
CA TRP A 201 15.14 -15.96 -10.78
C TRP A 201 16.28 -15.04 -10.35
N HIS A 202 16.96 -15.41 -9.28
CA HIS A 202 18.16 -14.73 -8.76
C HIS A 202 19.37 -15.15 -9.57
N ALA A 203 19.57 -14.52 -10.74
CA ALA A 203 20.60 -14.89 -11.70
C ALA A 203 22.01 -14.71 -11.11
N ASN A 204 22.22 -13.60 -10.37
CA ASN A 204 23.43 -13.32 -9.61
C ASN A 204 23.12 -12.32 -8.47
N PRO A 205 24.07 -11.99 -7.57
CA PRO A 205 23.82 -11.06 -6.45
C PRO A 205 23.35 -9.66 -6.87
N LYS A 206 23.63 -9.24 -8.10
CA LYS A 206 23.31 -7.90 -8.63
C LYS A 206 22.14 -7.90 -9.62
N CYS A 207 21.64 -9.06 -10.05
CA CYS A 207 20.63 -9.14 -11.12
C CYS A 207 19.60 -10.22 -10.84
N ASP A 208 18.32 -9.83 -10.87
CA ASP A 208 17.17 -10.73 -10.86
C ASP A 208 16.42 -10.62 -12.18
N ILE A 209 15.87 -11.74 -12.64
CA ILE A 209 14.96 -11.80 -13.78
C ILE A 209 13.61 -12.29 -13.27
N SER A 210 12.54 -11.59 -13.60
CA SER A 210 11.19 -11.92 -13.15
C SER A 210 10.26 -12.23 -14.31
N PHE A 211 9.40 -13.23 -14.10
CA PHE A 211 8.28 -13.59 -14.97
C PHE A 211 7.07 -13.86 -14.07
N GLY A 212 5.88 -13.36 -14.40
CA GLY A 212 4.72 -13.59 -13.55
C GLY A 212 3.40 -13.20 -14.16
N LEU A 213 2.32 -13.49 -13.42
CA LEU A 213 0.96 -13.11 -13.78
C LEU A 213 0.62 -11.76 -13.16
N GLU A 214 -0.16 -10.96 -13.90
CA GLU A 214 -0.58 -9.61 -13.51
C GLU A 214 -2.07 -9.43 -13.74
N TYR A 215 -2.72 -8.79 -12.78
CA TYR A 215 -4.06 -8.21 -12.94
C TYR A 215 -3.98 -6.71 -12.72
N THR A 216 -4.55 -5.93 -13.63
CA THR A 216 -4.59 -4.47 -13.52
C THR A 216 -6.01 -3.96 -13.65
N HIS A 217 -6.36 -3.01 -12.79
CA HIS A 217 -7.63 -2.31 -12.78
C HIS A 217 -7.41 -0.80 -12.87
N PHE A 218 -8.20 -0.15 -13.72
CA PHE A 218 -8.29 1.31 -13.82
C PHE A 218 -9.72 1.75 -13.61
N SER A 219 -9.93 2.76 -12.76
CA SER A 219 -11.22 3.42 -12.56
C SER A 219 -11.04 4.83 -12.02
N ASN A 220 -12.03 5.69 -12.19
CA ASN A 220 -12.01 7.01 -11.56
C ASN A 220 -12.65 7.02 -10.17
N GLY A 221 -13.08 5.86 -9.65
CA GLY A 221 -13.66 5.74 -8.32
C GLY A 221 -15.00 6.45 -8.15
N ASP A 222 -15.82 6.49 -9.19
CA ASP A 222 -17.12 7.18 -9.25
C ASP A 222 -17.06 8.69 -9.00
N THR A 223 -15.88 9.29 -9.16
CA THR A 223 -15.76 10.77 -9.09
C THR A 223 -16.35 11.49 -10.29
N THR A 224 -16.53 10.78 -11.41
CA THR A 224 -17.13 11.28 -12.65
C THR A 224 -17.69 10.10 -13.44
N PHE A 225 -18.91 10.22 -13.97
CA PHE A 225 -19.48 9.21 -14.86
C PHE A 225 -19.14 9.51 -16.33
N PRO A 226 -19.03 8.43 -17.14
CA PRO A 226 -19.08 7.01 -16.78
C PRO A 226 -17.83 6.51 -16.05
N ASN A 227 -17.98 5.44 -15.23
CA ASN A 227 -16.89 4.76 -14.55
C ASN A 227 -16.95 3.24 -14.80
N GLY A 228 -16.98 2.81 -16.04
CA GLY A 228 -16.86 1.41 -16.41
C GLY A 228 -15.46 0.85 -16.25
N GLY A 229 -14.47 1.72 -16.20
CA GLY A 229 -13.07 1.40 -16.01
C GLY A 229 -12.46 0.50 -17.10
N ALA A 230 -11.28 -0.01 -16.85
CA ALA A 230 -10.61 -1.01 -17.67
C ALA A 230 -9.93 -2.06 -16.80
N ASN A 231 -10.05 -3.32 -17.19
CA ASN A 231 -9.44 -4.45 -16.49
C ASN A 231 -8.55 -5.22 -17.46
N THR A 232 -7.32 -5.49 -17.09
CA THR A 232 -6.40 -6.27 -17.94
C THR A 232 -5.77 -7.39 -17.13
N VAL A 233 -5.54 -8.53 -17.80
CA VAL A 233 -4.79 -9.67 -17.28
C VAL A 233 -3.64 -9.93 -18.22
N GLY A 234 -2.46 -10.19 -17.70
CA GLY A 234 -1.30 -10.42 -18.54
C GLY A 234 -0.13 -11.04 -17.82
N VAL A 235 1.00 -10.96 -18.46
CA VAL A 235 2.25 -11.45 -17.91
C VAL A 235 3.24 -10.29 -17.72
N ARG A 236 4.07 -10.41 -16.72
CA ARG A 236 5.20 -9.53 -16.42
C ARG A 236 6.47 -10.19 -16.90
N LEU A 237 7.33 -9.43 -17.54
CA LEU A 237 8.72 -9.77 -17.83
C LEU A 237 9.58 -8.63 -17.32
N GLY A 238 10.51 -8.90 -16.41
CA GLY A 238 11.30 -7.86 -15.77
C GLY A 238 12.74 -8.24 -15.52
N VAL A 239 13.59 -7.22 -15.49
CA VAL A 239 15.00 -7.31 -15.07
C VAL A 239 15.21 -6.29 -13.96
N THR A 240 15.76 -6.75 -12.84
CA THR A 240 16.05 -5.93 -11.67
C THR A 240 17.54 -5.90 -11.42
N TRP A 241 18.12 -4.69 -11.36
CA TRP A 241 19.50 -4.46 -10.93
C TRP A 241 19.50 -4.04 -9.47
N LYS A 242 20.40 -4.68 -8.69
CA LYS A 242 20.57 -4.44 -7.26
C LYS A 242 21.92 -3.77 -7.01
N SER A 243 21.91 -2.72 -6.20
CA SER A 243 23.09 -2.06 -5.71
C SER A 243 23.16 -2.21 -4.21
N SER A 244 24.21 -2.83 -3.69
CA SER A 244 24.49 -2.79 -2.26
C SER A 244 25.54 -1.70 -2.02
N GLN A 245 25.29 -0.79 -1.10
CA GLN A 245 26.36 0.09 -0.62
C GLN A 245 27.28 -0.75 0.29
N ASN A 246 28.36 -1.25 -0.27
CA ASN A 246 29.44 -1.82 0.53
C ASN A 246 30.21 -0.68 1.19
N GLY A 247 29.93 -0.39 2.44
CA GLY A 247 30.88 0.27 3.32
C GLY A 247 31.92 -0.76 3.76
N SER A 248 33.18 -0.50 3.47
CA SER A 248 34.42 -1.22 3.86
C SER A 248 34.84 -2.36 2.96
N ALA A 249 36.02 -2.16 2.41
CA ALA A 249 36.84 -3.17 1.79
C ALA A 249 37.11 -4.32 2.78
N ILE A 250 36.53 -5.48 2.51
CA ILE A 250 37.04 -6.73 3.05
C ILE A 250 38.13 -7.17 2.10
N SER A 251 39.34 -7.27 2.66
CA SER A 251 40.52 -7.79 2.02
C SER A 251 40.24 -9.09 1.27
N SER A 252 40.78 -9.15 0.05
CA SER A 252 40.87 -10.32 -0.80
C SER A 252 41.37 -11.57 -0.05
N HIS A 253 40.48 -12.41 0.44
CA HIS A 253 40.63 -13.85 0.63
C HIS A 253 39.29 -14.43 1.06
N ASP A 254 38.55 -14.96 0.13
CA ASP A 254 37.60 -16.08 0.14
C ASP A 254 36.51 -15.86 -0.93
N GLU A 255 36.81 -16.27 -2.15
CA GLU A 255 35.83 -16.32 -3.23
C GLU A 255 34.84 -17.51 -3.12
N SER A 256 34.90 -18.32 -2.07
CA SER A 256 34.09 -19.55 -1.96
C SER A 256 32.85 -19.45 -1.05
N ASN A 257 32.69 -18.41 -0.23
CA ASN A 257 31.67 -18.42 0.84
C ASN A 257 30.64 -17.25 0.79
N GLY A 258 30.45 -16.59 -0.35
CA GLY A 258 29.49 -15.48 -0.50
C GLY A 258 28.00 -15.85 -0.34
N TRP A 259 27.67 -17.13 -0.23
CA TRP A 259 26.31 -17.65 -0.09
C TRP A 259 26.00 -18.19 1.32
N GLU A 260 27.01 -18.50 2.12
CA GLU A 260 26.83 -19.08 3.45
C GLU A 260 26.48 -18.06 4.55
N SER A 261 26.76 -16.79 4.38
CA SER A 261 26.43 -15.77 5.38
C SER A 261 24.96 -15.35 5.40
N MET A 262 24.11 -15.88 4.52
CA MET A 262 22.65 -15.76 4.61
C MET A 262 21.97 -16.99 5.21
N ASN A 263 22.74 -18.02 5.53
CA ASN A 263 22.25 -19.19 6.24
C ASN A 263 22.26 -18.92 7.75
N TYR A 264 21.26 -18.21 8.24
CA TYR A 264 20.79 -18.48 9.59
C TYR A 264 20.18 -19.87 9.58
N ASP A 265 20.77 -20.79 10.36
CA ASP A 265 20.33 -22.14 10.67
C ASP A 265 18.98 -22.53 10.02
N MET A 266 19.00 -22.83 8.74
CA MET A 266 17.91 -23.53 8.10
C MET A 266 18.21 -25.03 8.29
N GLU A 267 17.72 -25.59 9.38
CA GLU A 267 17.40 -27.02 9.41
C GLU A 267 16.72 -27.37 8.08
N GLU A 268 17.25 -28.37 7.44
CA GLU A 268 16.80 -28.98 6.17
C GLU A 268 15.28 -29.10 6.11
N LYS A 269 14.59 -28.13 5.50
CA LYS A 269 13.13 -28.11 5.37
C LYS A 269 12.72 -28.31 3.93
N ALA A 270 11.91 -29.35 3.76
CA ALA A 270 11.31 -29.81 2.53
C ALA A 270 10.77 -28.67 1.64
N PRO A 271 10.91 -28.76 0.29
CA PRO A 271 10.37 -27.78 -0.64
C PRO A 271 8.84 -27.70 -0.55
N GLY A 272 8.29 -26.49 -0.45
CA GLY A 272 6.84 -26.25 -0.49
C GLY A 272 6.21 -25.68 0.79
N ARG A 273 6.97 -25.31 1.80
CA ARG A 273 6.41 -24.70 3.02
C ARG A 273 6.27 -23.20 2.84
N LEU A 274 5.03 -22.72 2.87
CA LEU A 274 4.73 -21.28 2.99
C LEU A 274 5.57 -20.70 4.14
N LEU A 275 6.31 -19.61 3.86
CA LEU A 275 7.14 -18.93 4.87
C LEU A 275 6.27 -18.24 5.94
N VAL A 276 5.67 -19.01 6.81
CA VAL A 276 5.13 -18.55 8.09
C VAL A 276 6.17 -18.82 9.18
N GLN A 277 7.37 -18.26 9.03
CA GLN A 277 8.39 -18.34 10.06
C GLN A 277 8.45 -17.02 10.83
N GLY A 278 8.19 -17.09 12.12
CA GLY A 278 8.29 -16.00 13.08
C GLY A 278 7.37 -16.13 14.29
N GLU A 279 6.96 -17.37 14.59
CA GLU A 279 6.07 -17.66 15.71
C GLU A 279 6.64 -17.59 17.14
N PRO A 280 7.97 -17.70 17.44
CA PRO A 280 8.41 -17.80 18.84
C PRO A 280 8.14 -16.53 19.66
N GLU A 281 8.27 -15.34 19.07
CA GLU A 281 8.07 -14.08 19.81
C GLU A 281 6.60 -13.74 20.05
N LEU A 282 5.71 -14.02 19.09
CA LEU A 282 4.28 -13.76 19.26
C LEU A 282 3.62 -14.70 20.26
N LYS A 283 4.08 -15.94 20.38
CA LYS A 283 3.56 -16.90 21.39
C LYS A 283 3.88 -16.48 22.83
N LYS A 284 4.93 -15.67 23.04
CA LYS A 284 5.30 -15.13 24.36
C LYS A 284 4.53 -13.85 24.73
N GLN A 285 3.89 -13.17 23.78
CA GLN A 285 3.15 -11.93 24.04
C GLN A 285 1.80 -12.25 24.70
N ARG A 286 1.42 -11.45 25.70
CA ARG A 286 0.09 -11.50 26.31
C ARG A 286 -0.98 -11.13 25.27
N PRO A 287 -2.21 -11.65 25.38
CA PRO A 287 -3.29 -11.29 24.44
C PRO A 287 -3.51 -9.78 24.27
N ALA A 288 -3.37 -9.00 25.35
CA ALA A 288 -3.49 -7.54 25.31
C ALA A 288 -2.40 -6.86 24.46
N GLU A 289 -1.19 -7.42 24.41
CA GLU A 289 -0.06 -6.91 23.62
C GLU A 289 -0.22 -7.20 22.11
N ARG A 290 -1.20 -8.06 21.75
CA ARG A 290 -1.57 -8.37 20.37
C ARG A 290 -2.67 -7.50 19.82
N MET A 291 -3.29 -6.67 20.67
CA MET A 291 -4.33 -5.75 20.25
C MET A 291 -3.73 -4.45 19.75
N SER A 292 -4.29 -3.94 18.68
CA SER A 292 -4.06 -2.57 18.20
C SER A 292 -5.41 -1.94 17.84
N TYR A 293 -5.51 -0.63 17.99
CA TYR A 293 -6.74 0.10 17.75
C TYR A 293 -6.49 1.17 16.70
N ASP A 294 -7.06 1.00 15.51
CA ASP A 294 -6.97 1.99 14.45
C ASP A 294 -8.19 2.89 14.48
N ILE A 295 -7.95 4.19 14.54
CA ILE A 295 -8.98 5.21 14.38
C ILE A 295 -8.55 6.08 13.20
N PHE A 296 -9.40 6.22 12.19
CA PHE A 296 -9.13 7.12 11.08
C PHE A 296 -10.39 7.83 10.59
N VAL A 297 -10.18 9.03 10.10
CA VAL A 297 -11.19 9.84 9.43
C VAL A 297 -10.84 9.94 7.96
N TYR A 298 -11.84 9.98 7.10
CA TYR A 298 -11.66 10.10 5.66
C TYR A 298 -12.65 11.06 5.05
N GLY A 299 -12.27 11.62 3.90
CA GLY A 299 -13.12 12.42 3.06
C GLY A 299 -13.01 11.97 1.61
N ALA A 300 -14.07 12.17 0.86
CA ALA A 300 -14.13 11.91 -0.57
C ALA A 300 -15.20 12.79 -1.20
N TRP A 301 -15.31 12.70 -2.50
CA TRP A 301 -16.47 13.18 -3.25
C TRP A 301 -16.83 12.13 -4.28
N ARG A 302 -18.10 12.10 -4.65
CA ARG A 302 -18.61 11.25 -5.71
C ARG A 302 -19.61 11.99 -6.59
N ALA A 303 -19.68 11.63 -7.86
CA ALA A 303 -20.80 11.90 -8.73
C ALA A 303 -21.91 10.88 -8.46
N ASP A 304 -23.14 11.22 -8.77
CA ASP A 304 -24.25 10.29 -8.59
C ASP A 304 -25.00 10.06 -9.89
N ARG A 305 -25.78 8.98 -9.93
CA ARG A 305 -26.68 8.63 -11.02
C ARG A 305 -28.00 8.15 -10.44
N TYR A 306 -29.08 8.54 -11.05
CA TYR A 306 -30.39 8.10 -10.65
C TYR A 306 -31.26 7.78 -11.88
N ILE A 307 -32.31 6.99 -11.69
CA ILE A 307 -33.28 6.69 -12.74
C ILE A 307 -34.50 7.59 -12.54
N HIS A 308 -34.75 8.46 -13.49
CA HIS A 308 -35.93 9.31 -13.54
C HIS A 308 -36.73 8.97 -14.80
N GLU A 309 -38.00 8.64 -14.65
CA GLU A 309 -38.89 8.23 -15.76
C GLU A 309 -38.30 7.12 -16.66
N GLY A 310 -37.60 6.16 -16.06
CA GLY A 310 -36.96 5.05 -16.78
C GLY A 310 -35.70 5.44 -17.56
N LYS A 311 -35.24 6.70 -17.44
CA LYS A 311 -33.98 7.18 -18.04
C LYS A 311 -32.91 7.39 -16.98
N LEU A 312 -31.70 6.91 -17.25
CA LEU A 312 -30.54 7.17 -16.41
C LEU A 312 -30.17 8.65 -16.50
N GLN A 313 -30.26 9.34 -15.38
CA GLN A 313 -29.80 10.71 -15.20
C GLN A 313 -28.46 10.68 -14.48
N ILE A 314 -27.50 11.47 -14.94
CA ILE A 314 -26.16 11.57 -14.33
C ILE A 314 -26.04 12.96 -13.73
N ILE A 315 -25.71 13.00 -12.43
CA ILE A 315 -25.39 14.23 -11.71
C ILE A 315 -23.86 14.27 -11.59
N ASN A 316 -23.20 15.03 -12.46
CA ASN A 316 -21.76 15.21 -12.44
C ASN A 316 -21.30 16.23 -11.37
N GLU A 317 -22.22 16.81 -10.61
CA GLU A 317 -21.87 17.66 -9.48
C GLU A 317 -21.27 16.81 -8.35
N PRO A 318 -20.10 17.19 -7.83
CA PRO A 318 -19.44 16.41 -6.79
C PRO A 318 -20.16 16.59 -5.45
N HIS A 319 -20.58 15.48 -4.87
CA HIS A 319 -21.16 15.42 -3.53
C HIS A 319 -20.10 14.95 -2.53
N ALA A 320 -20.02 15.63 -1.40
CA ALA A 320 -19.06 15.29 -0.36
C ALA A 320 -19.46 14.02 0.39
N VAL A 321 -18.50 13.15 0.63
CA VAL A 321 -18.60 12.00 1.52
C VAL A 321 -17.53 12.16 2.60
N ALA A 322 -17.91 11.94 3.85
CA ALA A 322 -16.98 11.93 4.98
C ALA A 322 -17.28 10.75 5.90
N GLY A 323 -16.27 10.24 6.59
CA GLY A 323 -16.52 9.15 7.52
C GLY A 323 -15.41 8.97 8.53
N MET A 324 -15.70 8.12 9.49
CA MET A 324 -14.80 7.69 10.54
C MET A 324 -14.89 6.17 10.70
N THR A 325 -13.76 5.56 10.94
CA THR A 325 -13.68 4.11 11.19
C THR A 325 -12.87 3.84 12.45
N PHE A 326 -13.37 2.93 13.27
CA PHE A 326 -12.69 2.37 14.44
C PHE A 326 -12.53 0.87 14.26
N ASN A 327 -11.27 0.38 14.29
CA ASN A 327 -10.92 -1.02 14.06
C ASN A 327 -10.05 -1.54 15.22
N PRO A 328 -10.59 -2.26 16.20
CA PRO A 328 -9.80 -3.08 17.11
C PRO A 328 -9.32 -4.32 16.36
N LEU A 329 -8.00 -4.43 16.21
CA LEU A 329 -7.35 -5.49 15.43
C LEU A 329 -6.54 -6.40 16.35
N TYR A 330 -6.77 -7.70 16.27
CA TYR A 330 -6.00 -8.74 16.95
C TYR A 330 -4.96 -9.33 15.99
N LYS A 331 -3.69 -9.27 16.37
CA LYS A 331 -2.57 -9.77 15.59
C LYS A 331 -2.48 -11.28 15.66
N LEU A 332 -2.77 -11.97 14.56
CA LEU A 332 -2.65 -13.42 14.43
C LEU A 332 -1.18 -13.84 14.30
N ASN A 333 -0.45 -13.13 13.46
CA ASN A 333 0.99 -13.29 13.25
C ASN A 333 1.61 -11.94 12.85
N ARG A 334 2.89 -11.89 12.46
CA ARG A 334 3.56 -10.64 12.08
C ARG A 334 2.94 -9.94 10.88
N TYR A 335 2.28 -10.69 10.01
CA TYR A 335 1.71 -10.17 8.75
C TYR A 335 0.21 -9.93 8.83
N PHE A 336 -0.53 -10.73 9.62
CA PHE A 336 -1.98 -10.75 9.59
C PHE A 336 -2.59 -10.35 10.92
N SER A 337 -3.55 -9.44 10.84
CA SER A 337 -4.42 -9.05 11.95
C SER A 337 -5.87 -9.13 11.50
N VAL A 338 -6.78 -9.45 12.43
CA VAL A 338 -8.21 -9.50 12.18
C VAL A 338 -8.96 -8.82 13.33
N GLY A 339 -10.16 -8.34 13.06
CA GLY A 339 -10.98 -7.75 14.11
C GLY A 339 -12.31 -7.20 13.60
N PRO A 340 -13.18 -6.74 14.48
CA PRO A 340 -14.37 -5.99 14.11
C PRO A 340 -14.02 -4.57 13.66
N GLY A 341 -14.95 -3.90 13.00
CA GLY A 341 -14.89 -2.49 12.67
C GLY A 341 -16.22 -1.81 12.91
N LEU A 342 -16.16 -0.56 13.36
CA LEU A 342 -17.29 0.35 13.42
C LEU A 342 -17.06 1.45 12.39
N ASP A 343 -17.95 1.56 11.41
CA ASP A 343 -17.82 2.45 10.28
C ASP A 343 -18.98 3.47 10.31
N ILE A 344 -18.66 4.75 10.41
CA ILE A 344 -19.63 5.86 10.35
C ILE A 344 -19.38 6.63 9.07
N MET A 345 -20.43 6.92 8.32
CA MET A 345 -20.34 7.65 7.05
C MET A 345 -21.46 8.67 6.93
N LEU A 346 -21.11 9.86 6.48
CA LEU A 346 -22.01 10.90 5.99
C LEU A 346 -21.85 11.01 4.50
N ASP A 347 -22.93 10.83 3.75
CA ASP A 347 -22.95 10.93 2.29
C ASP A 347 -23.97 11.97 1.84
N ARG A 348 -23.49 13.07 1.32
CA ARG A 348 -24.33 14.20 0.87
C ARG A 348 -25.12 13.88 -0.40
N SER A 349 -24.82 12.78 -1.07
CA SER A 349 -25.55 12.28 -2.24
C SER A 349 -26.60 11.22 -1.89
N ALA A 350 -26.74 10.86 -0.62
CA ALA A 350 -27.68 9.82 -0.20
C ALA A 350 -29.12 10.17 -0.53
N ASP A 351 -29.85 9.22 -1.18
CA ASP A 351 -31.25 9.35 -1.61
C ASP A 351 -31.55 10.58 -2.51
N LEU A 352 -30.58 11.06 -3.30
CA LEU A 352 -30.78 12.19 -4.25
C LEU A 352 -31.87 11.92 -5.30
N ASN A 353 -32.36 10.69 -5.39
CA ASN A 353 -33.42 10.27 -6.33
C ASN A 353 -34.79 10.92 -6.11
N LYS A 354 -34.97 11.63 -5.00
CA LYS A 354 -36.29 12.08 -4.57
C LYS A 354 -36.36 13.60 -4.45
N GLU A 355 -36.17 14.31 -5.56
CA GLU A 355 -36.23 15.77 -5.59
C GLU A 355 -35.01 16.46 -4.93
N ILE A 356 -34.54 17.50 -5.60
CA ILE A 356 -33.37 18.34 -5.28
C ILE A 356 -33.47 19.05 -3.89
N ALA A 357 -34.14 18.44 -2.93
CA ALA A 357 -34.24 18.94 -1.56
C ALA A 357 -33.06 18.42 -0.75
N THR A 358 -32.35 19.32 -0.08
CA THR A 358 -31.33 18.98 0.90
C THR A 358 -31.94 18.14 2.02
N LEU A 359 -31.71 16.84 2.00
CA LEU A 359 -32.16 15.94 3.05
C LEU A 359 -31.49 16.29 4.40
N PRO A 360 -32.16 16.07 5.51
CA PRO A 360 -31.54 16.26 6.83
C PRO A 360 -30.37 15.31 7.02
N LEU A 361 -29.33 15.75 7.74
CA LEU A 361 -28.09 14.99 7.98
C LEU A 361 -28.35 13.58 8.49
N THR A 362 -29.41 13.39 9.29
CA THR A 362 -29.79 12.06 9.81
C THR A 362 -30.22 11.06 8.75
N GLN A 363 -30.68 11.55 7.58
CA GLN A 363 -31.01 10.69 6.43
C GLN A 363 -29.81 10.43 5.56
N GLN A 364 -28.75 11.22 5.65
CA GLN A 364 -27.51 11.11 4.90
C GLN A 364 -26.41 10.34 5.64
N THR A 365 -26.71 9.86 6.87
CA THR A 365 -25.75 9.18 7.73
C THR A 365 -26.03 7.69 7.76
N ALA A 366 -24.96 6.89 7.73
CA ALA A 366 -24.98 5.46 7.96
C ALA A 366 -23.98 5.09 9.05
N CYS A 367 -24.37 4.11 9.90
CA CYS A 367 -23.48 3.46 10.85
C CYS A 367 -23.49 1.96 10.54
N GLY A 368 -22.32 1.39 10.30
CA GLY A 368 -22.13 0.01 9.91
C GLY A 368 -21.19 -0.72 10.86
N VAL A 369 -21.39 -2.03 10.94
CA VAL A 369 -20.47 -2.96 11.60
C VAL A 369 -19.81 -3.82 10.54
N SER A 370 -18.53 -4.16 10.72
CA SER A 370 -17.76 -4.89 9.73
C SER A 370 -16.78 -5.88 10.38
N ALA A 371 -16.39 -6.89 9.64
CA ALA A 371 -15.20 -7.68 9.89
C ALA A 371 -14.05 -7.09 9.10
N LYS A 372 -12.88 -6.98 9.71
CA LYS A 372 -11.67 -6.43 9.10
C LYS A 372 -10.57 -7.48 9.12
N ALA A 373 -9.81 -7.53 8.02
CA ALA A 373 -8.56 -8.29 7.91
C ALA A 373 -7.47 -7.35 7.42
N GLU A 374 -6.31 -7.39 8.03
CA GLU A 374 -5.19 -6.53 7.67
C GLU A 374 -3.93 -7.33 7.40
N LEU A 375 -3.31 -7.07 6.25
CA LEU A 375 -1.97 -7.52 5.90
C LEU A 375 -1.00 -6.39 6.21
N THR A 376 -0.09 -6.60 7.17
CA THR A 376 0.89 -5.61 7.62
C THR A 376 2.25 -5.87 6.98
N MET A 377 2.86 -4.82 6.44
CA MET A 377 4.19 -4.81 5.83
C MET A 377 4.99 -3.60 6.36
N PRO A 378 6.30 -3.52 6.12
CA PRO A 378 7.06 -2.32 6.46
C PRO A 378 6.41 -1.08 5.82
N TYR A 379 6.12 -0.06 6.62
CA TYR A 379 5.53 1.23 6.22
C TYR A 379 4.12 1.19 5.62
N PHE A 380 3.60 0.03 5.25
CA PHE A 380 2.30 -0.11 4.61
C PHE A 380 1.47 -1.21 5.25
N SER A 381 0.16 -1.08 5.23
CA SER A 381 -0.74 -2.20 5.43
C SER A 381 -1.94 -2.11 4.49
N ILE A 382 -2.44 -3.28 4.10
CA ILE A 382 -3.67 -3.41 3.32
C ILE A 382 -4.74 -3.90 4.28
N ASN A 383 -5.80 -3.11 4.43
CA ASN A 383 -6.95 -3.46 5.27
C ASN A 383 -8.15 -3.73 4.38
N LEU A 384 -8.71 -4.92 4.51
CA LEU A 384 -9.92 -5.37 3.83
C LEU A 384 -11.05 -5.43 4.84
N GLY A 385 -12.23 -4.99 4.46
CA GLY A 385 -13.42 -5.05 5.31
C GLY A 385 -14.64 -5.54 4.57
N ALA A 386 -15.50 -6.26 5.29
CA ALA A 386 -16.83 -6.63 4.83
C ALA A 386 -17.83 -6.31 5.95
N GLY A 387 -18.85 -5.52 5.67
CA GLY A 387 -19.75 -5.02 6.68
C GLY A 387 -21.18 -4.84 6.21
N TYR A 388 -22.02 -4.46 7.16
CA TYR A 388 -23.43 -4.16 6.94
C TYR A 388 -23.80 -2.86 7.65
N ASN A 389 -24.49 -1.95 6.96
CA ASN A 389 -25.03 -0.73 7.55
C ASN A 389 -26.26 -1.05 8.40
N VAL A 390 -26.09 -1.01 9.71
CA VAL A 390 -27.14 -1.37 10.69
C VAL A 390 -28.06 -0.20 11.01
N LEU A 391 -27.54 1.03 10.94
CA LEU A 391 -28.29 2.24 11.21
C LEU A 391 -28.15 3.18 10.01
N THR A 392 -29.21 3.32 9.23
CA THR A 392 -29.33 4.32 8.16
C THR A 392 -30.79 4.54 7.82
N LYS A 393 -31.16 5.75 7.45
CA LYS A 393 -32.47 6.09 6.91
C LYS A 393 -32.44 6.17 5.39
N ALA A 394 -31.29 6.39 4.79
CA ALA A 394 -31.14 6.43 3.33
C ALA A 394 -31.25 5.02 2.74
N ASN A 395 -32.04 4.87 1.66
CA ASN A 395 -32.27 3.56 1.06
C ASN A 395 -31.07 3.07 0.27
N ASP A 396 -30.32 3.97 -0.36
CA ASP A 396 -29.10 3.69 -1.12
C ASP A 396 -27.88 3.38 -0.24
N LEU A 397 -27.95 3.69 1.06
CA LEU A 397 -26.92 3.32 2.04
C LEU A 397 -27.21 2.01 2.77
N LYS A 398 -28.41 1.40 2.58
CA LYS A 398 -28.75 0.12 3.23
C LYS A 398 -27.98 -1.05 2.64
N GLY A 399 -27.62 -2.00 3.48
CA GLY A 399 -27.10 -3.28 3.04
C GLY A 399 -25.62 -3.49 3.24
N PHE A 400 -25.10 -4.48 2.52
CA PHE A 400 -23.70 -4.87 2.58
C PHE A 400 -22.78 -3.86 1.90
N TYR A 401 -21.59 -3.73 2.47
CA TYR A 401 -20.49 -3.00 1.85
C TYR A 401 -19.17 -3.71 2.07
N THR A 402 -18.21 -3.44 1.20
CA THR A 402 -16.81 -3.84 1.38
C THR A 402 -15.93 -2.60 1.38
N THR A 403 -14.80 -2.68 2.08
CA THR A 403 -13.79 -1.62 2.14
C THR A 403 -12.42 -2.18 1.80
N TYR A 404 -11.66 -1.44 1.04
CA TYR A 404 -10.30 -1.74 0.62
C TYR A 404 -9.45 -0.52 0.95
N ASN A 405 -8.56 -0.61 1.92
CA ASN A 405 -7.74 0.52 2.34
C ASN A 405 -6.27 0.16 2.32
N LEU A 406 -5.47 0.99 1.69
CA LEU A 406 -4.03 1.04 1.85
C LEU A 406 -3.71 2.09 2.92
N LYS A 407 -2.98 1.70 3.94
CA LYS A 407 -2.46 2.60 4.99
C LYS A 407 -0.96 2.75 4.80
N ALA A 408 -0.47 3.98 4.75
CA ALA A 408 0.96 4.32 4.74
C ALA A 408 1.32 4.93 6.09
N PHE A 409 2.20 4.27 6.86
CA PHE A 409 2.62 4.73 8.17
C PHE A 409 3.70 5.80 8.04
N VAL A 410 3.35 7.01 8.47
CA VAL A 410 4.25 8.18 8.52
C VAL A 410 5.09 8.14 9.80
N SER A 411 4.54 7.53 10.86
CA SER A 411 5.23 7.25 12.11
C SER A 411 4.72 5.93 12.70
N GLN A 412 5.23 5.53 13.85
CA GLN A 412 4.76 4.30 14.52
C GLN A 412 3.26 4.30 14.81
N LYS A 413 2.67 5.48 14.98
CA LYS A 413 1.25 5.63 15.31
C LYS A 413 0.42 6.31 14.24
N LEU A 414 1.00 7.22 13.46
CA LEU A 414 0.28 8.02 12.47
C LEU A 414 0.35 7.36 11.09
N PHE A 415 -0.79 7.25 10.42
CA PHE A 415 -0.88 6.77 9.04
C PHE A 415 -1.80 7.64 8.19
N ILE A 416 -1.50 7.64 6.90
CA ILE A 416 -2.38 8.15 5.85
C ILE A 416 -3.07 6.95 5.23
N THR A 417 -4.34 7.08 4.88
CA THR A 417 -5.07 6.01 4.22
C THR A 417 -5.67 6.47 2.90
N MET A 418 -5.59 5.59 1.92
CA MET A 418 -6.32 5.70 0.65
C MET A 418 -7.07 4.40 0.42
N GLY A 419 -8.34 4.50 0.11
CA GLY A 419 -9.17 3.31 -0.02
C GLY A 419 -10.39 3.53 -0.90
N TYR A 420 -11.16 2.47 -1.00
CA TYR A 420 -12.41 2.44 -1.73
C TYR A 420 -13.46 1.66 -0.94
N ARG A 421 -14.67 2.21 -0.87
CA ARG A 421 -15.84 1.57 -0.30
C ARG A 421 -16.78 1.19 -1.45
N LEU A 422 -17.12 -0.07 -1.53
CA LEU A 422 -18.13 -0.62 -2.44
C LEU A 422 -19.41 -0.88 -1.64
N GLY A 423 -20.50 -0.22 -1.97
CA GLY A 423 -21.83 -0.56 -1.47
C GLY A 423 -22.40 -1.81 -2.19
N SER A 424 -23.60 -2.25 -1.79
CA SER A 424 -24.28 -3.35 -2.47
C SER A 424 -24.68 -2.94 -3.91
N VAL A 425 -24.97 -3.94 -4.75
CA VAL A 425 -24.98 -3.94 -6.23
C VAL A 425 -25.60 -2.73 -6.98
N ASN A 426 -26.35 -1.87 -6.31
CA ASN A 426 -26.94 -0.67 -6.89
C ASN A 426 -26.61 0.62 -6.14
N TYR A 427 -25.63 0.60 -5.21
CA TYR A 427 -25.48 1.63 -4.20
C TYR A 427 -24.07 2.17 -4.07
N ALA A 428 -24.01 3.27 -3.40
CA ALA A 428 -22.93 4.19 -3.11
C ALA A 428 -21.52 3.56 -3.06
N HIS A 429 -20.76 3.82 -4.10
CA HIS A 429 -19.34 3.58 -4.13
C HIS A 429 -18.62 4.89 -3.90
N ASN A 430 -17.57 4.91 -3.09
CA ASN A 430 -16.79 6.12 -2.89
C ASN A 430 -15.32 5.83 -2.60
N LEU A 431 -14.47 6.75 -3.04
CA LEU A 431 -13.10 6.82 -2.60
C LEU A 431 -13.03 7.22 -1.12
N MET A 432 -11.95 6.85 -0.46
CA MET A 432 -11.66 7.18 0.93
C MET A 432 -10.23 7.70 1.02
N PHE A 433 -10.06 8.99 1.27
CA PHE A 433 -8.74 9.59 1.54
C PHE A 433 -8.74 10.11 2.98
N GLY A 434 -7.79 9.67 3.78
CA GLY A 434 -7.86 9.98 5.18
C GLY A 434 -6.53 9.91 5.93
N VAL A 435 -6.65 10.22 7.20
CA VAL A 435 -5.56 10.13 8.17
C VAL A 435 -6.05 9.41 9.41
N GLY A 436 -5.16 8.67 10.06
CA GLY A 436 -5.53 7.92 11.24
C GLY A 436 -4.36 7.66 12.16
N ILE A 437 -4.72 7.15 13.33
CA ILE A 437 -3.77 6.77 14.38
C ILE A 437 -3.97 5.31 14.75
N ARG A 438 -2.86 4.65 15.07
CA ARG A 438 -2.80 3.31 15.67
C ARG A 438 -2.34 3.42 17.12
N LEU A 439 -3.15 2.90 18.03
CA LEU A 439 -2.92 2.85 19.48
C LEU A 439 -2.61 1.43 19.94
#